data_eeec9d8c04f434098969189e880ce812
#
_entry.id   eeec9d8c04f434098969189e880ce812
#
_cell.length_a   1.000
_cell.length_b   1.000
_cell.length_c   1.000
_cell.angle_alpha   90.00
_cell.angle_beta   90.00
_cell.angle_gamma   90.00
#
_symmetry.space_group_name_H-M   'P 1'
#
loop_
_entity.id
_entity.type
_entity.pdbx_description
1 polymer ?
#
loop_
_entity_poly.entity_id
_entity_poly.type
_entity_poly.pdbx_seq_one_letter_code
_entity_poly.pdbx_strand_id
1 'polypeptide(L)'
;MATFSISAMAAQCGVTTANIRSWERYGLLEPVKDEAGNRFYCIEDVIRIQHIIDALSKGFSLKEIKPALYGEETYCRSGWLFYQEEILAQCRKFEPAKLRKLLWRYGREIPPVIVIESILRPLRLWLSVGDDDARRFEKALLDTAIIEYATFQLSSVRKAPAGTMLIAAFSLNDPIELWLETIKYCSEGMRVEVIPWQAPMPDLLSTAFEHIVLWHDETLTPAQENLIQSLKESGKFSLQIKNGPGLTLLSAVYQQHDMPDKMQHVAPQNYSNGYVKSGAAR
;
A
#
# COMPACT_ATOMS: atom_id res chain seq x y z
N MET A 1 -33.00 -10.57 -10.44
CA MET A 1 -31.70 -10.77 -9.75
C MET A 1 -31.16 -9.40 -9.40
N ALA A 2 -30.60 -9.22 -8.20
CA ALA A 2 -29.94 -7.94 -7.84
C ALA A 2 -28.68 -7.79 -8.70
N THR A 3 -28.55 -6.66 -9.38
CA THR A 3 -27.38 -6.33 -10.19
C THR A 3 -26.67 -5.13 -9.59
N PHE A 4 -25.35 -5.15 -9.61
CA PHE A 4 -24.48 -4.11 -9.07
C PHE A 4 -23.72 -3.41 -10.19
N SER A 5 -23.61 -2.09 -10.13
CA SER A 5 -22.61 -1.36 -10.93
C SER A 5 -21.21 -1.69 -10.45
N ILE A 6 -20.18 -1.40 -11.28
CA ILE A 6 -18.78 -1.63 -10.87
C ILE A 6 -18.40 -0.88 -9.58
N SER A 7 -18.93 0.33 -9.37
CA SER A 7 -18.66 1.12 -8.17
C SER A 7 -19.35 0.53 -6.94
N ALA A 8 -20.60 0.08 -7.07
CA ALA A 8 -21.31 -0.59 -5.99
C ALA A 8 -20.65 -1.92 -5.62
N MET A 9 -20.23 -2.71 -6.61
CA MET A 9 -19.52 -3.97 -6.41
C MET A 9 -18.17 -3.73 -5.71
N ALA A 10 -17.41 -2.73 -6.13
CA ALA A 10 -16.14 -2.37 -5.50
C ALA A 10 -16.32 -1.99 -4.03
N ALA A 11 -17.28 -1.14 -3.72
CA ALA A 11 -17.62 -0.76 -2.34
C ALA A 11 -18.08 -1.95 -1.51
N GLN A 12 -18.96 -2.81 -2.07
CA GLN A 12 -19.48 -4.01 -1.39
C GLN A 12 -18.36 -5.00 -1.00
N CYS A 13 -17.33 -5.14 -1.86
CA CYS A 13 -16.25 -6.11 -1.66
C CYS A 13 -14.99 -5.48 -1.01
N GLY A 14 -14.96 -4.19 -0.71
CA GLY A 14 -13.80 -3.51 -0.13
C GLY A 14 -12.58 -3.47 -1.07
N VAL A 15 -12.82 -3.35 -2.38
CA VAL A 15 -11.77 -3.29 -3.41
C VAL A 15 -11.94 -2.07 -4.31
N THR A 16 -10.94 -1.78 -5.15
CA THR A 16 -11.05 -0.68 -6.11
C THR A 16 -11.72 -1.11 -7.41
N THR A 17 -12.33 -0.17 -8.13
CA THR A 17 -12.83 -0.43 -9.49
C THR A 17 -11.69 -0.82 -10.44
N ALA A 18 -10.46 -0.39 -10.15
CA ALA A 18 -9.27 -0.77 -10.90
C ALA A 18 -8.92 -2.25 -10.69
N ASN A 19 -9.08 -2.78 -9.47
CA ASN A 19 -8.92 -4.20 -9.19
C ASN A 19 -9.93 -5.02 -10.01
N ILE A 20 -11.23 -4.68 -9.94
CA ILE A 20 -12.28 -5.39 -10.68
C ILE A 20 -11.98 -5.39 -12.18
N ARG A 21 -11.64 -4.24 -12.79
CA ARG A 21 -11.27 -4.15 -14.21
C ARG A 21 -10.04 -4.98 -14.56
N SER A 22 -9.10 -5.10 -13.63
CA SER A 22 -7.92 -5.95 -13.81
C SER A 22 -8.32 -7.43 -13.83
N TRP A 23 -9.14 -7.85 -12.87
CA TRP A 23 -9.61 -9.23 -12.77
C TRP A 23 -10.47 -9.66 -13.97
N GLU A 24 -11.28 -8.76 -14.53
CA GLU A 24 -11.95 -8.99 -15.82
C GLU A 24 -10.94 -9.27 -16.95
N ARG A 25 -9.87 -8.47 -17.06
CA ARG A 25 -8.84 -8.66 -18.10
C ARG A 25 -8.11 -9.99 -17.97
N TYR A 26 -7.96 -10.50 -16.76
CA TYR A 26 -7.39 -11.82 -16.49
C TYR A 26 -8.43 -12.96 -16.67
N GLY A 27 -9.70 -12.62 -16.97
CA GLY A 27 -10.79 -13.58 -17.15
C GLY A 27 -11.18 -14.27 -15.84
N LEU A 28 -11.05 -13.54 -14.72
CA LEU A 28 -11.49 -14.00 -13.40
C LEU A 28 -12.94 -13.59 -13.11
N LEU A 29 -13.44 -12.55 -13.80
CA LEU A 29 -14.81 -12.05 -13.73
C LEU A 29 -15.35 -11.84 -15.14
N GLU A 30 -16.63 -12.13 -15.33
CA GLU A 30 -17.34 -12.02 -16.62
C GLU A 30 -18.66 -11.27 -16.44
N PRO A 31 -18.61 -9.90 -16.31
CA PRO A 31 -19.80 -9.11 -16.09
C PRO A 31 -20.74 -9.14 -17.29
N VAL A 32 -22.04 -9.09 -17.03
CA VAL A 32 -23.04 -8.85 -18.05
C VAL A 32 -22.95 -7.39 -18.50
N LYS A 33 -23.11 -7.13 -19.81
CA LYS A 33 -23.15 -5.77 -20.37
C LYS A 33 -24.53 -5.49 -20.91
N ASP A 34 -25.02 -4.27 -20.66
CA ASP A 34 -26.21 -3.77 -21.33
C ASP A 34 -25.91 -3.30 -22.77
N GLU A 35 -26.96 -2.87 -23.48
CA GLU A 35 -26.83 -2.36 -24.85
C GLU A 35 -25.95 -1.09 -24.96
N ALA A 36 -25.83 -0.31 -23.88
CA ALA A 36 -24.97 0.86 -23.77
C ALA A 36 -23.51 0.51 -23.38
N GLY A 37 -23.21 -0.78 -23.13
CA GLY A 37 -21.89 -1.26 -22.73
C GLY A 37 -21.57 -1.10 -21.23
N ASN A 38 -22.55 -0.73 -20.40
CA ASN A 38 -22.35 -0.68 -18.96
C ASN A 38 -22.25 -2.08 -18.38
N ARG A 39 -21.36 -2.25 -17.38
CA ARG A 39 -21.10 -3.52 -16.71
C ARG A 39 -22.03 -3.71 -15.53
N PHE A 40 -22.60 -4.88 -15.41
CA PHE A 40 -23.40 -5.31 -14.29
C PHE A 40 -22.87 -6.62 -13.75
N TYR A 41 -22.86 -6.72 -12.43
CA TYR A 41 -22.39 -7.87 -11.66
C TYR A 41 -23.56 -8.43 -10.86
N CYS A 42 -23.55 -9.73 -10.64
CA CYS A 42 -24.56 -10.43 -9.85
C CYS A 42 -24.04 -10.80 -8.45
N ILE A 43 -24.87 -11.43 -7.64
CA ILE A 43 -24.49 -11.84 -6.29
C ILE A 43 -23.40 -12.94 -6.32
N GLU A 44 -23.40 -13.77 -7.34
CA GLU A 44 -22.41 -14.82 -7.57
C GLU A 44 -21.02 -14.22 -7.82
N ASP A 45 -20.95 -13.02 -8.42
CA ASP A 45 -19.69 -12.30 -8.61
C ASP A 45 -19.13 -11.80 -7.29
N VAL A 46 -19.97 -11.48 -6.28
CA VAL A 46 -19.49 -11.14 -4.93
C VAL A 46 -18.73 -12.32 -4.33
N ILE A 47 -19.28 -13.54 -4.43
CA ILE A 47 -18.64 -14.76 -3.94
C ILE A 47 -17.33 -15.00 -4.68
N ARG A 48 -17.33 -14.86 -6.01
CA ARG A 48 -16.13 -15.03 -6.84
C ARG A 48 -15.05 -14.02 -6.50
N ILE A 49 -15.42 -12.76 -6.29
CA ILE A 49 -14.49 -11.71 -5.84
C ILE A 49 -13.89 -12.05 -4.47
N GLN A 50 -14.70 -12.58 -3.53
CA GLN A 50 -14.19 -12.97 -2.22
C GLN A 50 -13.16 -14.10 -2.33
N HIS A 51 -13.37 -15.08 -3.21
CA HIS A 51 -12.39 -16.14 -3.49
C HIS A 51 -11.10 -15.57 -4.11
N ILE A 52 -11.20 -14.57 -5.00
CA ILE A 52 -10.03 -13.90 -5.58
C ILE A 52 -9.24 -13.18 -4.48
N ILE A 53 -9.92 -12.42 -3.60
CA ILE A 53 -9.28 -11.71 -2.49
C ILE A 53 -8.58 -12.70 -1.55
N ASP A 54 -9.23 -13.81 -1.21
CA ASP A 54 -8.67 -14.84 -0.34
C ASP A 54 -7.41 -15.48 -0.96
N ALA A 55 -7.44 -15.80 -2.25
CA ALA A 55 -6.27 -16.31 -2.96
C ALA A 55 -5.13 -15.28 -3.03
N LEU A 56 -5.46 -14.01 -3.34
CA LEU A 56 -4.48 -12.91 -3.30
C LEU A 56 -3.89 -12.72 -1.90
N SER A 57 -4.68 -12.85 -0.84
CA SER A 57 -4.20 -12.76 0.54
C SER A 57 -3.24 -13.88 0.93
N LYS A 58 -3.20 -14.96 0.17
CA LYS A 58 -2.25 -16.08 0.30
C LYS A 58 -1.04 -15.95 -0.64
N GLY A 59 -0.94 -14.86 -1.40
CA GLY A 59 0.19 -14.58 -2.29
C GLY A 59 0.09 -15.19 -3.69
N PHE A 60 -1.08 -15.70 -4.08
CA PHE A 60 -1.28 -16.13 -5.47
C PHE A 60 -1.28 -14.95 -6.43
N SER A 61 -0.69 -15.10 -7.59
CA SER A 61 -0.85 -14.15 -8.68
C SER A 61 -2.18 -14.35 -9.41
N LEU A 62 -2.67 -13.32 -10.13
CA LEU A 62 -3.91 -13.43 -10.90
C LEU A 62 -3.88 -14.56 -11.94
N LYS A 63 -2.70 -14.90 -12.44
CA LYS A 63 -2.52 -16.02 -13.39
C LYS A 63 -2.70 -17.39 -12.73
N GLU A 64 -2.28 -17.50 -11.47
CA GLU A 64 -2.40 -18.75 -10.69
C GLU A 64 -3.81 -18.93 -10.15
N ILE A 65 -4.57 -17.84 -9.92
CA ILE A 65 -5.94 -17.90 -9.44
C ILE A 65 -6.89 -18.47 -10.49
N LYS A 66 -6.69 -18.17 -11.77
CA LYS A 66 -7.61 -18.58 -12.83
C LYS A 66 -7.81 -20.11 -12.88
N PRO A 67 -6.77 -20.95 -12.95
CA PRO A 67 -6.94 -22.42 -12.92
C PRO A 67 -7.64 -22.89 -11.64
N ALA A 68 -7.31 -22.31 -10.48
CA ALA A 68 -7.90 -22.67 -9.19
C ALA A 68 -9.41 -22.44 -9.14
N LEU A 69 -9.91 -21.37 -9.76
CA LEU A 69 -11.35 -21.07 -9.82
C LEU A 69 -12.13 -22.11 -10.68
N TYR A 70 -11.46 -22.82 -11.56
CA TYR A 70 -12.04 -23.89 -12.38
C TYR A 70 -11.76 -25.31 -11.84
N GLY A 71 -11.30 -25.40 -10.58
CA GLY A 71 -11.10 -26.69 -9.89
C GLY A 71 -9.82 -27.42 -10.25
N GLU A 72 -8.89 -26.76 -10.93
CA GLU A 72 -7.56 -27.33 -11.18
C GLU A 72 -6.69 -27.23 -9.91
N GLU A 73 -5.92 -28.26 -9.61
CA GLU A 73 -4.92 -28.21 -8.55
C GLU A 73 -3.84 -27.19 -8.89
N THR A 74 -3.77 -26.11 -8.11
CA THR A 74 -2.77 -25.05 -8.27
C THR A 74 -1.99 -24.85 -6.99
N TYR A 75 -0.67 -24.75 -7.14
CA TYR A 75 0.23 -24.40 -6.04
C TYR A 75 0.65 -22.95 -6.19
N CYS A 76 0.61 -22.20 -5.09
CA CYS A 76 1.16 -20.85 -5.06
C CYS A 76 2.67 -20.90 -5.30
N ARG A 77 3.10 -20.52 -6.50
CA ARG A 77 4.53 -20.46 -6.87
C ARG A 77 5.12 -19.08 -6.61
N SER A 78 4.26 -18.04 -6.61
CA SER A 78 4.68 -16.66 -6.51
C SER A 78 4.98 -16.28 -5.07
N GLY A 79 4.00 -16.35 -4.18
CA GLY A 79 4.12 -15.89 -2.80
C GLY A 79 4.50 -14.41 -2.69
N TRP A 80 4.50 -13.88 -1.48
CA TRP A 80 4.83 -12.48 -1.22
C TRP A 80 6.30 -12.16 -1.51
N LEU A 81 7.19 -13.13 -1.29
CA LEU A 81 8.62 -12.98 -1.55
C LEU A 81 8.89 -12.64 -3.03
N PHE A 82 8.17 -13.27 -3.96
CA PHE A 82 8.31 -12.95 -5.38
C PHE A 82 8.05 -11.47 -5.69
N TYR A 83 6.97 -10.90 -5.13
CA TYR A 83 6.62 -9.50 -5.32
C TYR A 83 7.66 -8.55 -4.70
N GLN A 84 8.15 -8.91 -3.53
CA GLN A 84 9.21 -8.16 -2.83
C GLN A 84 10.52 -8.21 -3.62
N GLU A 85 10.91 -9.37 -4.16
CA GLU A 85 12.10 -9.54 -5.00
C GLU A 85 12.00 -8.77 -6.32
N GLU A 86 10.83 -8.71 -6.96
CA GLU A 86 10.63 -7.89 -8.16
C GLU A 86 10.89 -6.40 -7.87
N ILE A 87 10.36 -5.88 -6.76
CA ILE A 87 10.60 -4.49 -6.33
C ILE A 87 12.08 -4.27 -6.05
N LEU A 88 12.68 -5.13 -5.24
CA LEU A 88 14.08 -5.03 -4.84
C LEU A 88 15.03 -5.07 -6.05
N ALA A 89 14.73 -5.91 -7.04
CA ALA A 89 15.50 -5.98 -8.28
C ALA A 89 15.49 -4.66 -9.06
N GLN A 90 14.39 -3.90 -9.04
CA GLN A 90 14.35 -2.57 -9.67
C GLN A 90 15.10 -1.52 -8.86
N CYS A 91 15.04 -1.60 -7.52
CA CYS A 91 15.81 -0.73 -6.63
C CYS A 91 17.32 -0.94 -6.84
N ARG A 92 17.79 -2.19 -6.84
CA ARG A 92 19.20 -2.55 -7.05
C ARG A 92 19.75 -2.14 -8.42
N LYS A 93 18.94 -2.23 -9.45
CA LYS A 93 19.32 -1.80 -10.81
C LYS A 93 19.21 -0.29 -11.01
N PHE A 94 18.76 0.45 -10.01
CA PHE A 94 18.44 1.87 -10.12
C PHE A 94 17.54 2.19 -11.33
N GLU A 95 16.41 1.47 -11.41
CA GLU A 95 15.45 1.62 -12.50
C GLU A 95 14.13 2.27 -11.99
N PRO A 96 14.11 3.55 -11.59
CA PRO A 96 12.96 4.18 -10.94
C PRO A 96 11.70 4.18 -11.82
N ALA A 97 11.85 4.28 -13.14
CA ALA A 97 10.71 4.21 -14.06
C ALA A 97 10.05 2.82 -14.08
N LYS A 98 10.83 1.73 -13.97
CA LYS A 98 10.29 0.38 -13.88
C LYS A 98 9.69 0.12 -12.52
N LEU A 99 10.32 0.62 -11.45
CA LEU A 99 9.78 0.54 -10.09
C LEU A 99 8.39 1.20 -10.00
N ARG A 100 8.23 2.42 -10.53
CA ARG A 100 6.92 3.09 -10.62
C ARG A 100 5.90 2.23 -11.36
N LYS A 101 6.23 1.76 -12.56
CA LYS A 101 5.32 0.89 -13.34
C LYS A 101 4.91 -0.36 -12.58
N LEU A 102 5.81 -0.92 -11.79
CA LEU A 102 5.57 -2.10 -10.97
C LEU A 102 4.58 -1.80 -9.84
N LEU A 103 4.77 -0.73 -9.08
CA LEU A 103 3.83 -0.31 -8.02
C LEU A 103 2.44 0.02 -8.59
N TRP A 104 2.36 0.71 -9.74
CA TRP A 104 1.09 0.97 -10.44
C TRP A 104 0.40 -0.33 -10.91
N ARG A 105 1.18 -1.33 -11.36
CA ARG A 105 0.66 -2.65 -11.70
C ARG A 105 0.06 -3.32 -10.46
N TYR A 106 0.81 -3.38 -9.36
CA TYR A 106 0.35 -4.03 -8.13
C TYR A 106 -0.91 -3.36 -7.57
N GLY A 107 -0.97 -2.03 -7.52
CA GLY A 107 -2.16 -1.33 -7.05
C GLY A 107 -3.41 -1.53 -7.91
N ARG A 108 -3.25 -1.97 -9.18
CA ARG A 108 -4.37 -2.36 -10.04
C ARG A 108 -4.77 -3.84 -9.92
N GLU A 109 -3.82 -4.70 -9.63
CA GLU A 109 -4.01 -6.15 -9.62
C GLU A 109 -4.39 -6.67 -8.25
N ILE A 110 -3.87 -6.07 -7.19
CA ILE A 110 -3.97 -6.51 -5.81
C ILE A 110 -4.64 -5.40 -4.98
N PRO A 111 -5.57 -5.73 -4.06
CA PRO A 111 -6.15 -4.75 -3.16
C PRO A 111 -5.08 -3.97 -2.38
N PRO A 112 -5.18 -2.64 -2.26
CA PRO A 112 -4.13 -1.80 -1.67
C PRO A 112 -3.72 -2.21 -0.26
N VAL A 113 -4.67 -2.64 0.58
CA VAL A 113 -4.36 -3.13 1.93
C VAL A 113 -3.39 -4.32 1.87
N ILE A 114 -3.60 -5.26 0.95
CA ILE A 114 -2.74 -6.43 0.78
C ILE A 114 -1.35 -6.00 0.26
N VAL A 115 -1.29 -5.07 -0.71
CA VAL A 115 -0.01 -4.52 -1.20
C VAL A 115 0.78 -3.89 -0.05
N ILE A 116 0.12 -3.11 0.80
CA ILE A 116 0.76 -2.43 1.92
C ILE A 116 1.25 -3.43 2.96
N GLU A 117 0.36 -4.31 3.44
CA GLU A 117 0.66 -5.16 4.59
C GLU A 117 1.57 -6.34 4.24
N SER A 118 1.43 -6.92 3.04
CA SER A 118 2.15 -8.15 2.67
C SER A 118 3.36 -7.90 1.79
N ILE A 119 3.47 -6.74 1.13
CA ILE A 119 4.58 -6.46 0.21
C ILE A 119 5.42 -5.26 0.72
N LEU A 120 4.80 -4.07 0.85
CA LEU A 120 5.57 -2.84 1.08
C LEU A 120 6.13 -2.73 2.50
N ARG A 121 5.31 -2.91 3.54
CA ARG A 121 5.78 -2.84 4.94
C ARG A 121 6.86 -3.87 5.26
N PRO A 122 6.69 -5.18 4.95
CA PRO A 122 7.73 -6.16 5.20
C PRO A 122 9.04 -5.87 4.46
N LEU A 123 8.95 -5.44 3.18
CA LEU A 123 10.15 -5.09 2.41
C LEU A 123 10.86 -3.86 2.97
N ARG A 124 10.12 -2.80 3.31
CA ARG A 124 10.68 -1.59 3.94
C ARG A 124 11.36 -1.90 5.27
N LEU A 125 10.72 -2.75 6.06
CA LEU A 125 11.27 -3.20 7.32
C LEU A 125 12.59 -3.96 7.11
N TRP A 126 12.62 -4.92 6.18
CA TRP A 126 13.84 -5.64 5.84
C TRP A 126 14.95 -4.71 5.37
N LEU A 127 14.63 -3.68 4.55
CA LEU A 127 15.58 -2.66 4.11
C LEU A 127 16.05 -1.74 5.24
N SER A 128 15.32 -1.66 6.35
CA SER A 128 15.67 -0.85 7.52
C SER A 128 16.60 -1.58 8.49
N VAL A 129 16.79 -2.90 8.35
CA VAL A 129 17.65 -3.70 9.22
C VAL A 129 19.10 -3.63 8.73
N GLY A 130 20.01 -3.18 9.63
CA GLY A 130 21.44 -3.08 9.35
C GLY A 130 21.91 -1.70 8.86
N ASP A 131 23.21 -1.52 8.79
CA ASP A 131 23.88 -0.25 8.51
C ASP A 131 24.48 -0.18 7.08
N ASP A 132 23.91 -0.95 6.16
CA ASP A 132 24.37 -1.02 4.78
C ASP A 132 23.85 0.18 3.96
N ASP A 133 24.77 0.96 3.41
CA ASP A 133 24.47 2.13 2.57
C ASP A 133 23.62 1.76 1.34
N ALA A 134 23.84 0.58 0.76
CA ALA A 134 23.09 0.10 -0.39
C ALA A 134 21.60 -0.09 -0.01
N ARG A 135 21.32 -0.72 1.13
CA ARG A 135 19.96 -0.90 1.62
C ARG A 135 19.28 0.42 1.97
N ARG A 136 20.00 1.36 2.58
CA ARG A 136 19.48 2.71 2.84
C ARG A 136 19.08 3.42 1.56
N PHE A 137 19.89 3.30 0.51
CA PHE A 137 19.57 3.85 -0.81
C PHE A 137 18.38 3.14 -1.47
N GLU A 138 18.35 1.80 -1.45
CA GLU A 138 17.24 1.00 -1.97
C GLU A 138 15.92 1.37 -1.27
N LYS A 139 15.96 1.54 0.07
CA LYS A 139 14.81 2.00 0.85
C LYS A 139 14.36 3.39 0.45
N ALA A 140 15.28 4.34 0.33
CA ALA A 140 14.94 5.72 -0.07
C ALA A 140 14.32 5.76 -1.47
N LEU A 141 14.80 4.95 -2.40
CA LEU A 141 14.21 4.84 -3.73
C LEU A 141 12.80 4.25 -3.71
N LEU A 142 12.58 3.21 -2.91
CA LEU A 142 11.25 2.63 -2.70
C LEU A 142 10.31 3.63 -2.05
N ASP A 143 10.75 4.32 -1.00
CA ASP A 143 9.97 5.32 -0.28
C ASP A 143 9.55 6.48 -1.21
N THR A 144 10.46 6.94 -2.08
CA THR A 144 10.15 7.93 -3.12
C THR A 144 9.04 7.42 -4.06
N ALA A 145 9.14 6.20 -4.53
CA ALA A 145 8.12 5.63 -5.43
C ALA A 145 6.76 5.44 -4.72
N ILE A 146 6.74 5.13 -3.42
CA ILE A 146 5.52 5.08 -2.61
C ILE A 146 4.87 6.46 -2.52
N ILE A 147 5.64 7.52 -2.25
CA ILE A 147 5.13 8.90 -2.19
C ILE A 147 4.54 9.31 -3.54
N GLU A 148 5.24 9.03 -4.65
CA GLU A 148 4.74 9.32 -6.00
C GLU A 148 3.41 8.61 -6.27
N TYR A 149 3.30 7.33 -5.89
CA TYR A 149 2.07 6.57 -6.04
C TYR A 149 0.93 7.11 -5.17
N ALA A 150 1.21 7.44 -3.91
CA ALA A 150 0.23 8.05 -3.00
C ALA A 150 -0.26 9.41 -3.53
N THR A 151 0.65 10.25 -4.04
CA THR A 151 0.31 11.56 -4.65
C THR A 151 -0.58 11.39 -5.88
N PHE A 152 -0.33 10.38 -6.70
CA PHE A 152 -1.21 10.03 -7.82
C PHE A 152 -2.61 9.64 -7.34
N GLN A 153 -2.71 8.79 -6.31
CA GLN A 153 -3.99 8.40 -5.72
C GLN A 153 -4.75 9.60 -5.15
N LEU A 154 -4.08 10.47 -4.38
CA LEU A 154 -4.66 11.73 -3.90
C LEU A 154 -5.27 12.57 -5.03
N SER A 155 -4.52 12.72 -6.13
CA SER A 155 -4.99 13.48 -7.29
C SER A 155 -6.24 12.88 -7.92
N SER A 156 -6.37 11.56 -7.92
CA SER A 156 -7.50 10.83 -8.50
C SER A 156 -8.80 11.00 -7.72
N VAL A 157 -8.73 11.19 -6.40
CA VAL A 157 -9.90 11.30 -5.52
C VAL A 157 -10.30 12.73 -5.17
N ARG A 158 -9.55 13.74 -5.58
CA ARG A 158 -9.83 15.16 -5.26
C ARG A 158 -11.24 15.62 -5.60
N LYS A 159 -11.84 15.07 -6.63
CA LYS A 159 -13.20 15.40 -7.10
C LYS A 159 -14.24 14.34 -6.73
N ALA A 160 -13.86 13.35 -5.92
CA ALA A 160 -14.79 12.33 -5.47
C ALA A 160 -15.89 12.94 -4.59
N PRO A 161 -17.13 12.51 -4.70
CA PRO A 161 -18.24 12.97 -3.85
C PRO A 161 -18.20 12.39 -2.43
N ALA A 162 -17.15 11.65 -2.08
CA ALA A 162 -16.99 11.01 -0.79
C ALA A 162 -16.57 11.98 0.32
N GLY A 163 -16.63 11.52 1.57
CA GLY A 163 -16.26 12.27 2.76
C GLY A 163 -14.82 12.76 2.76
N THR A 164 -14.58 13.79 3.55
CA THR A 164 -13.27 14.42 3.72
C THR A 164 -12.53 13.84 4.91
N MET A 165 -11.24 13.54 4.73
CA MET A 165 -10.38 12.96 5.75
C MET A 165 -9.09 13.74 5.93
N LEU A 166 -8.71 13.99 7.19
CA LEU A 166 -7.39 14.49 7.56
C LEU A 166 -6.55 13.34 8.12
N ILE A 167 -5.33 13.19 7.61
CA ILE A 167 -4.30 12.33 8.19
C ILE A 167 -3.16 13.22 8.67
N ALA A 168 -2.88 13.20 9.97
CA ALA A 168 -1.83 14.01 10.59
C ALA A 168 -1.15 13.25 11.74
N ALA A 169 -0.02 13.75 12.22
CA ALA A 169 0.74 13.12 13.28
C ALA A 169 1.10 14.07 14.41
N PHE A 170 0.97 13.62 15.65
CA PHE A 170 1.51 14.26 16.83
C PHE A 170 3.01 14.03 16.97
N SER A 171 3.45 12.80 16.74
CA SER A 171 4.84 12.37 16.64
C SER A 171 4.99 11.35 15.54
N LEU A 172 6.13 11.36 14.84
CA LEU A 172 6.30 10.60 13.61
C LEU A 172 7.76 10.23 13.41
N ASN A 173 8.08 8.95 13.55
CA ASN A 173 9.41 8.41 13.29
C ASN A 173 9.61 8.06 11.81
N ASP A 174 8.53 7.67 11.14
CA ASP A 174 8.57 7.28 9.73
C ASP A 174 7.42 7.94 8.94
N PRO A 175 7.70 9.02 8.20
CA PRO A 175 6.67 9.72 7.42
C PRO A 175 5.97 8.87 6.36
N ILE A 176 6.61 7.80 5.90
CA ILE A 176 6.06 6.94 4.86
C ILE A 176 4.80 6.19 5.35
N GLU A 177 4.68 5.95 6.65
CA GLU A 177 3.48 5.30 7.20
C GLU A 177 2.21 6.13 6.93
N LEU A 178 2.29 7.47 6.98
CA LEU A 178 1.14 8.32 6.62
C LEU A 178 0.80 8.25 5.12
N TRP A 179 1.81 8.07 4.27
CA TRP A 179 1.60 7.89 2.84
C TRP A 179 0.99 6.52 2.52
N LEU A 180 1.36 5.47 3.25
CA LEU A 180 0.74 4.16 3.13
C LEU A 180 -0.74 4.20 3.56
N GLU A 181 -1.05 4.86 4.68
CA GLU A 181 -2.44 5.08 5.09
C GLU A 181 -3.21 5.93 4.07
N THR A 182 -2.56 6.93 3.48
CA THR A 182 -3.16 7.74 2.41
C THR A 182 -3.57 6.88 1.22
N ILE A 183 -2.71 5.97 0.75
CA ILE A 183 -3.04 5.04 -0.33
C ILE A 183 -4.28 4.22 0.02
N LYS A 184 -4.36 3.70 1.24
CA LYS A 184 -5.47 2.91 1.73
C LYS A 184 -6.79 3.69 1.65
N TYR A 185 -6.87 4.85 2.29
CA TYR A 185 -8.11 5.63 2.32
C TYR A 185 -8.50 6.24 0.97
N CYS A 186 -7.52 6.64 0.14
CA CYS A 186 -7.80 7.01 -1.24
C CYS A 186 -8.43 5.85 -2.04
N SER A 187 -8.02 4.61 -1.77
CA SER A 187 -8.58 3.43 -2.43
C SER A 187 -10.03 3.14 -2.02
N GLU A 188 -10.43 3.59 -0.83
CA GLU A 188 -11.80 3.57 -0.34
C GLU A 188 -12.66 4.74 -0.91
N GLY A 189 -12.06 5.61 -1.72
CA GLY A 189 -12.71 6.74 -2.36
C GLY A 189 -12.71 8.01 -1.52
N MET A 190 -12.08 8.05 -0.34
CA MET A 190 -12.05 9.21 0.55
C MET A 190 -11.21 10.35 -0.04
N ARG A 191 -11.65 11.59 0.13
CA ARG A 191 -10.85 12.78 -0.15
C ARG A 191 -9.91 13.04 1.01
N VAL A 192 -8.66 12.64 0.87
CA VAL A 192 -7.66 12.71 1.92
C VAL A 192 -6.83 13.99 1.81
N GLU A 193 -6.66 14.67 2.93
CA GLU A 193 -5.59 15.65 3.13
C GLU A 193 -4.58 15.05 4.11
N VAL A 194 -3.32 15.02 3.73
CA VAL A 194 -2.24 14.44 4.54
C VAL A 194 -1.23 15.49 4.92
N ILE A 195 -0.88 15.54 6.20
CA ILE A 195 0.22 16.34 6.74
C ILE A 195 1.32 15.38 7.17
N PRO A 196 2.28 15.06 6.27
CA PRO A 196 3.28 14.01 6.50
C PRO A 196 4.47 14.51 7.35
N TRP A 197 4.24 15.53 8.14
CA TRP A 197 5.24 16.15 9.00
C TRP A 197 4.70 16.32 10.41
N GLN A 198 5.56 16.12 11.39
CA GLN A 198 5.22 16.48 12.76
C GLN A 198 5.05 18.00 12.86
N ALA A 199 3.90 18.44 13.31
CA ALA A 199 3.57 19.85 13.48
C ALA A 199 2.64 20.05 14.68
N PRO A 200 2.65 21.25 15.31
CA PRO A 200 1.61 21.61 16.25
C PRO A 200 0.24 21.52 15.59
N MET A 201 -0.69 20.85 16.25
CA MET A 201 -2.05 20.72 15.72
C MET A 201 -2.82 22.02 15.91
N PRO A 202 -3.48 22.53 14.87
CA PRO A 202 -4.42 23.63 15.00
C PRO A 202 -5.67 23.21 15.78
N ASP A 203 -6.60 24.12 15.98
CA ASP A 203 -7.93 23.78 16.48
C ASP A 203 -8.68 22.90 15.47
N LEU A 204 -8.61 21.58 15.67
CA LEU A 204 -9.26 20.60 14.81
C LEU A 204 -10.79 20.61 14.95
N LEU A 205 -11.35 21.14 16.05
CA LEU A 205 -12.80 21.23 16.27
C LEU A 205 -13.48 22.16 15.27
N SER A 206 -12.76 23.16 14.76
CA SER A 206 -13.26 24.11 13.76
C SER A 206 -13.13 23.63 12.32
N THR A 207 -12.52 22.47 12.06
CA THR A 207 -12.29 21.98 10.71
C THR A 207 -13.56 21.41 10.05
N ALA A 208 -13.56 21.35 8.72
CA ALA A 208 -14.65 20.79 7.92
C ALA A 208 -14.45 19.30 7.56
N PHE A 209 -13.47 18.64 8.15
CA PHE A 209 -13.27 17.21 7.92
C PHE A 209 -14.35 16.39 8.60
N GLU A 210 -14.70 15.27 8.01
CA GLU A 210 -15.65 14.28 8.56
C GLU A 210 -14.92 13.15 9.29
N HIS A 211 -13.70 12.86 8.83
CA HIS A 211 -12.85 11.80 9.37
C HIS A 211 -11.48 12.36 9.73
N ILE A 212 -10.92 11.93 10.85
CA ILE A 212 -9.61 12.33 11.32
C ILE A 212 -8.82 11.08 11.73
N VAL A 213 -7.61 10.94 11.18
CA VAL A 213 -6.62 9.94 11.58
C VAL A 213 -5.45 10.69 12.21
N LEU A 214 -5.21 10.43 13.50
CA LEU A 214 -4.08 10.98 14.24
C LEU A 214 -3.08 9.89 14.55
N TRP A 215 -1.85 10.10 14.10
CA TRP A 215 -0.74 9.18 14.31
C TRP A 215 0.15 9.64 15.46
N HIS A 216 0.66 8.72 16.26
CA HIS A 216 1.68 8.99 17.26
C HIS A 216 2.60 7.80 17.43
N ASP A 217 3.90 8.05 17.45
CA ASP A 217 4.94 7.03 17.72
C ASP A 217 5.49 7.16 19.14
N GLU A 218 5.28 8.30 19.78
CA GLU A 218 5.69 8.59 21.15
C GLU A 218 4.48 8.64 22.08
N THR A 219 4.73 8.60 23.39
CA THR A 219 3.69 8.76 24.40
C THR A 219 3.02 10.13 24.24
N LEU A 220 1.69 10.14 24.24
CA LEU A 220 0.90 11.36 24.13
C LEU A 220 1.15 12.28 25.33
N THR A 221 1.27 13.57 25.07
CA THR A 221 1.29 14.58 26.11
C THR A 221 -0.11 14.84 26.66
N PRO A 222 -0.27 15.36 27.91
CA PRO A 222 -1.59 15.69 28.45
C PRO A 222 -2.41 16.63 27.56
N ALA A 223 -1.76 17.56 26.85
CA ALA A 223 -2.44 18.46 25.91
C ALA A 223 -3.00 17.70 24.69
N GLN A 224 -2.27 16.72 24.16
CA GLN A 224 -2.70 15.87 23.06
C GLN A 224 -3.83 14.94 23.49
N GLU A 225 -3.74 14.37 24.69
CA GLU A 225 -4.82 13.55 25.26
C GLU A 225 -6.11 14.36 25.45
N ASN A 226 -6.00 15.60 25.96
CA ASN A 226 -7.14 16.50 26.09
C ASN A 226 -7.76 16.85 24.73
N LEU A 227 -6.94 17.08 23.70
CA LEU A 227 -7.44 17.33 22.34
C LEU A 227 -8.19 16.10 21.80
N ILE A 228 -7.62 14.91 21.94
CA ILE A 228 -8.28 13.66 21.53
C ILE A 228 -9.63 13.50 22.25
N GLN A 229 -9.65 13.74 23.55
CA GLN A 229 -10.87 13.65 24.35
C GLN A 229 -11.93 14.65 23.87
N SER A 230 -11.54 15.90 23.64
CA SER A 230 -12.43 16.94 23.11
C SER A 230 -13.00 16.59 21.72
N LEU A 231 -12.16 15.99 20.84
CA LEU A 231 -12.60 15.51 19.52
C LEU A 231 -13.63 14.38 19.65
N LYS A 232 -13.41 13.43 20.56
CA LYS A 232 -14.35 12.32 20.83
C LYS A 232 -15.68 12.84 21.39
N GLU A 233 -15.63 13.74 22.36
CA GLU A 233 -16.81 14.32 23.02
C GLU A 233 -17.65 15.16 22.07
N SER A 234 -17.03 15.80 21.09
CA SER A 234 -17.74 16.60 20.09
C SER A 234 -18.72 15.77 19.24
N GLY A 235 -18.46 14.48 19.09
CA GLY A 235 -19.26 13.57 18.25
C GLY A 235 -19.30 13.96 16.76
N LYS A 236 -18.54 14.98 16.35
CA LYS A 236 -18.55 15.56 15.00
C LYS A 236 -17.73 14.72 14.00
N PHE A 237 -16.74 13.98 14.47
CA PHE A 237 -15.74 13.34 13.64
C PHE A 237 -15.73 11.82 13.84
N SER A 238 -15.48 11.07 12.76
CA SER A 238 -14.97 9.71 12.88
C SER A 238 -13.48 9.79 13.16
N LEU A 239 -13.08 9.55 14.41
CA LEU A 239 -11.71 9.69 14.88
C LEU A 239 -11.02 8.32 15.00
N GLN A 240 -9.86 8.17 14.37
CA GLN A 240 -8.97 7.04 14.55
C GLN A 240 -7.62 7.50 15.11
N ILE A 241 -7.17 6.84 16.16
CA ILE A 241 -5.84 7.04 16.73
C ILE A 241 -5.00 5.84 16.34
N LYS A 242 -3.85 6.09 15.71
CA LYS A 242 -2.91 5.06 15.27
C LYS A 242 -1.54 5.31 15.85
N ASN A 243 -0.84 4.25 16.13
CA ASN A 243 0.57 4.26 16.49
C ASN A 243 1.36 3.41 15.50
N GLY A 244 2.59 3.79 15.25
CA GLY A 244 3.53 2.99 14.48
C GLY A 244 3.76 1.65 15.15
N PRO A 245 4.11 0.63 14.39
CA PRO A 245 4.58 -0.62 14.97
C PRO A 245 5.82 -0.27 15.79
N GLY A 246 5.69 -0.31 17.13
CA GLY A 246 6.83 -0.09 18.02
C GLY A 246 7.98 -1.00 17.61
N LEU A 247 9.21 -0.48 17.55
CA LEU A 247 10.43 -1.23 17.18
C LEU A 247 10.56 -2.58 17.89
N THR A 248 9.94 -2.73 19.05
CA THR A 248 9.95 -3.96 19.87
C THR A 248 9.08 -5.09 19.29
N LEU A 249 7.97 -4.78 18.63
CA LEU A 249 7.13 -5.79 17.97
C LEU A 249 7.77 -6.26 16.65
N LEU A 250 8.54 -5.40 15.99
CA LEU A 250 9.21 -5.70 14.74
C LEU A 250 10.35 -6.71 14.92
N SER A 251 11.10 -6.64 16.03
CA SER A 251 12.15 -7.62 16.33
C SER A 251 11.58 -9.01 16.66
N ALA A 252 10.40 -9.08 17.28
CA ALA A 252 9.76 -10.35 17.64
C ALA A 252 9.18 -11.08 16.41
N VAL A 253 8.66 -10.37 15.43
CA VAL A 253 8.12 -10.96 14.18
C VAL A 253 9.25 -11.54 13.30
N TYR A 254 10.43 -10.90 13.29
CA TYR A 254 11.58 -11.38 12.51
C TYR A 254 12.33 -12.55 13.15
N GLN A 255 12.25 -12.72 14.48
CA GLN A 255 12.82 -13.91 15.15
C GLN A 255 11.98 -15.17 14.92
N GLN A 256 10.72 -15.05 14.51
CA GLN A 256 9.83 -16.19 14.23
C GLN A 256 9.74 -16.59 12.76
N HIS A 257 10.23 -15.77 11.84
CA HIS A 257 10.26 -16.09 10.40
C HIS A 257 11.70 -16.05 9.91
N ASP A 258 12.37 -17.21 9.98
CA ASP A 258 13.61 -17.43 9.22
C ASP A 258 13.37 -17.05 7.76
N MET A 259 13.94 -15.91 7.33
CA MET A 259 13.97 -15.55 5.93
C MET A 259 14.71 -16.67 5.17
N PRO A 260 14.15 -17.18 4.07
CA PRO A 260 14.78 -18.26 3.32
C PRO A 260 16.24 -17.90 2.96
N ASP A 261 17.13 -18.85 3.11
CA ASP A 261 18.59 -18.78 2.85
C ASP A 261 19.01 -18.09 1.53
N LYS A 262 18.08 -17.99 0.57
CA LYS A 262 18.30 -17.33 -0.73
C LYS A 262 18.52 -15.82 -0.66
N MET A 263 18.09 -15.13 0.39
CA MET A 263 18.42 -13.70 0.58
C MET A 263 19.79 -13.48 1.23
N GLN A 264 20.37 -14.50 1.86
CA GLN A 264 21.67 -14.39 2.53
C GLN A 264 22.86 -14.46 1.56
N HIS A 265 22.70 -15.01 0.36
CA HIS A 265 23.81 -15.31 -0.55
C HIS A 265 23.97 -14.42 -1.79
N VAL A 266 23.29 -13.31 -1.88
CA VAL A 266 23.63 -12.29 -2.89
C VAL A 266 24.63 -11.33 -2.30
N ALA A 267 25.89 -11.79 -2.20
CA ALA A 267 27.01 -10.90 -1.94
C ALA A 267 27.05 -9.79 -3.00
N PRO A 268 27.35 -8.53 -2.62
CA PRO A 268 27.47 -7.45 -3.58
C PRO A 268 28.59 -7.80 -4.55
N GLN A 269 28.26 -7.94 -5.84
CA GLN A 269 29.26 -7.96 -6.88
C GLN A 269 30.00 -6.62 -6.80
N ASN A 270 31.31 -6.71 -6.50
CA ASN A 270 32.21 -5.58 -6.41
C ASN A 270 32.04 -4.67 -7.62
N TYR A 271 31.49 -3.50 -7.41
CA TYR A 271 31.67 -2.39 -8.32
C TYR A 271 33.13 -1.94 -8.19
N SER A 272 34.03 -2.54 -8.96
CA SER A 272 35.40 -2.07 -9.13
C SER A 272 35.34 -0.68 -9.75
N ASN A 273 35.85 0.29 -9.01
CA ASN A 273 36.10 1.67 -9.35
C ASN A 273 36.76 1.80 -10.74
N GLY A 274 36.00 2.20 -11.73
CA GLY A 274 36.49 2.73 -12.99
C GLY A 274 36.61 4.26 -12.93
N TYR A 275 37.39 4.79 -12.01
CA TYR A 275 37.87 6.16 -12.13
C TYR A 275 38.98 6.20 -13.18
N VAL A 276 38.61 6.63 -14.38
CA VAL A 276 39.60 7.02 -15.41
C VAL A 276 40.26 8.28 -14.92
N LYS A 277 41.52 8.13 -14.50
CA LYS A 277 42.44 9.26 -14.31
C LYS A 277 42.68 9.91 -15.67
N SER A 278 42.19 11.13 -15.86
CA SER A 278 42.67 12.01 -16.92
C SER A 278 44.09 12.40 -16.61
N GLY A 279 45.05 11.70 -17.21
CA GLY A 279 46.47 12.06 -17.23
C GLY A 279 46.66 13.16 -18.25
N ALA A 280 47.03 14.34 -17.79
CA ALA A 280 47.72 15.33 -18.58
C ALA A 280 49.13 14.83 -18.93
N ALA A 281 49.51 14.93 -20.21
CA ALA A 281 50.89 15.27 -20.58
C ALA A 281 51.07 15.34 -22.14
N ARG A 282 51.48 16.52 -22.57
CA ARG A 282 52.24 16.96 -23.77
C ARG A 282 51.45 17.14 -25.04
#